data_d3559719f8b2c91b056e4748a158cf6a
#
_entry.id   d3559719f8b2c91b056e4748a158cf6a
#
_cell.length_a   1.000
_cell.length_b   1.000
_cell.length_c   1.000
_cell.angle_alpha   90.00
_cell.angle_beta   90.00
_cell.angle_gamma   90.00
#
_symmetry.space_group_name_H-M   'P 1'
#
loop_
_entity.id
_entity.type
_entity.pdbx_description
1 polymer ?
#
loop_
_entity_poly.entity_id
_entity_poly.type
_entity_poly.pdbx_seq_one_letter_code
_entity_poly.pdbx_strand_id
1 'polypeptide(L)'
;GVERLNGAHVLVFSKTDGWRHDSIPAGIEALKKMASENNFTVLASEDSALFNDAELSRFNAIVFLNTTKNILNEQQELAMERYIQAGGGFVGIHAAADTEWEGDWFWYRNLVGAVFKNHPNEPSNVQSARVDISDKNHVSTSELPDQFVLEDEWYNYRDMYEFINVVAKVDESTYQGGEHGHDHPISWYHEYDGGRAFYTGLGHTVEVFSEAHFLQHLLGGIRYAVGLNYREGEPPHLDYSKSRPENNRFVKKVLIENLNEPVKFDFFPNGDALIALRPGAFTRVEYKTG
;
A
#
# COMPACT_ATOMS: atom_id res chain seq x y z
N GLY A 1 -3.12 24.44 3.93
CA GLY A 1 -2.76 23.29 3.37
C GLY A 1 -3.35 22.80 2.07
N VAL A 2 -4.53 23.27 1.60
CA VAL A 2 -5.23 22.74 0.41
C VAL A 2 -4.50 23.06 -0.90
N GLU A 3 -3.81 24.18 -0.97
CA GLU A 3 -3.07 24.65 -2.15
C GLU A 3 -1.94 23.72 -2.61
N ARG A 4 -1.54 22.76 -1.79
CA ARG A 4 -0.37 21.92 -2.03
C ARG A 4 -0.59 20.70 -2.92
N LEU A 5 -1.81 20.47 -3.43
CA LEU A 5 -2.12 19.42 -4.41
C LEU A 5 -2.37 19.96 -5.82
N ASN A 6 -2.37 21.29 -6.01
CA ASN A 6 -2.60 21.92 -7.32
C ASN A 6 -1.67 21.33 -8.39
N GLY A 7 -2.28 20.78 -9.44
CA GLY A 7 -1.55 20.20 -10.57
C GLY A 7 -1.03 18.78 -10.35
N ALA A 8 -1.24 18.16 -9.19
CA ALA A 8 -0.89 16.76 -8.97
C ALA A 8 -1.79 15.82 -9.80
N HIS A 9 -1.26 14.66 -10.15
CA HIS A 9 -1.98 13.60 -10.86
C HIS A 9 -2.02 12.34 -9.99
N VAL A 10 -3.22 11.78 -9.79
CA VAL A 10 -3.46 10.61 -8.95
C VAL A 10 -4.13 9.52 -9.76
N LEU A 11 -3.57 8.31 -9.72
CA LEU A 11 -4.20 7.12 -10.24
C LEU A 11 -5.09 6.52 -9.16
N VAL A 12 -6.37 6.30 -9.45
CA VAL A 12 -7.29 5.54 -8.60
C VAL A 12 -7.56 4.20 -9.28
N PHE A 13 -6.97 3.15 -8.72
CA PHE A 13 -7.04 1.79 -9.24
C PHE A 13 -8.02 0.98 -8.37
N SER A 14 -9.00 0.33 -9.01
CA SER A 14 -10.08 -0.36 -8.31
C SER A 14 -10.41 -1.74 -8.91
N LYS A 15 -9.42 -2.38 -9.52
CA LYS A 15 -9.57 -3.74 -10.03
C LYS A 15 -9.84 -4.73 -8.89
N THR A 16 -10.75 -5.66 -9.11
CA THR A 16 -11.09 -6.73 -8.19
C THR A 16 -10.99 -8.09 -8.86
N ASP A 17 -10.45 -9.07 -8.14
CA ASP A 17 -10.43 -10.49 -8.53
C ASP A 17 -11.18 -11.35 -7.49
N GLY A 18 -11.61 -10.75 -6.39
CA GLY A 18 -12.42 -11.33 -5.34
C GLY A 18 -13.72 -10.56 -5.16
N TRP A 19 -14.07 -10.31 -3.90
CA TRP A 19 -15.28 -9.55 -3.57
C TRP A 19 -15.23 -8.15 -4.18
N ARG A 20 -16.35 -7.75 -4.81
CA ARG A 20 -16.49 -6.40 -5.37
C ARG A 20 -17.40 -5.57 -4.49
N HIS A 21 -16.82 -4.51 -3.91
CA HIS A 21 -17.56 -3.58 -3.06
C HIS A 21 -18.49 -2.67 -3.88
N ASP A 22 -19.73 -2.57 -3.45
CA ASP A 22 -20.74 -1.69 -4.08
C ASP A 22 -20.35 -0.21 -3.98
N SER A 23 -19.47 0.14 -3.05
CA SER A 23 -18.99 1.50 -2.82
C SER A 23 -17.94 1.99 -3.82
N ILE A 24 -17.39 1.14 -4.69
CA ILE A 24 -16.36 1.55 -5.65
C ILE A 24 -16.81 2.73 -6.50
N PRO A 25 -17.99 2.73 -7.15
CA PRO A 25 -18.43 3.90 -7.91
C PRO A 25 -18.55 5.17 -7.08
N ALA A 26 -19.10 5.07 -5.86
CA ALA A 26 -19.21 6.21 -4.94
C ALA A 26 -17.82 6.74 -4.52
N GLY A 27 -16.87 5.86 -4.28
CA GLY A 27 -15.49 6.22 -3.97
C GLY A 27 -14.80 6.93 -5.13
N ILE A 28 -14.97 6.47 -6.35
CA ILE A 28 -14.45 7.13 -7.56
C ILE A 28 -15.03 8.53 -7.70
N GLU A 29 -16.35 8.69 -7.58
CA GLU A 29 -16.99 9.99 -7.67
C GLU A 29 -16.57 10.95 -6.54
N ALA A 30 -16.43 10.44 -5.32
CA ALA A 30 -15.92 11.22 -4.20
C ALA A 30 -14.50 11.73 -4.45
N LEU A 31 -13.60 10.86 -4.95
CA LEU A 31 -12.22 11.22 -5.27
C LEU A 31 -12.12 12.21 -6.44
N LYS A 32 -12.95 12.06 -7.47
CA LYS A 32 -13.03 13.02 -8.57
C LYS A 32 -13.54 14.39 -8.10
N LYS A 33 -14.56 14.42 -7.24
CA LYS A 33 -15.05 15.67 -6.64
C LYS A 33 -13.97 16.32 -5.77
N MET A 34 -13.30 15.54 -4.93
CA MET A 34 -12.17 16.01 -4.12
C MET A 34 -11.07 16.61 -5.00
N ALA A 35 -10.73 15.96 -6.10
CA ALA A 35 -9.75 16.45 -7.07
C ALA A 35 -10.18 17.80 -7.67
N SER A 36 -11.43 17.91 -8.11
CA SER A 36 -11.98 19.17 -8.63
C SER A 36 -11.91 20.31 -7.61
N GLU A 37 -12.25 20.03 -6.36
CA GLU A 37 -12.25 21.03 -5.28
C GLU A 37 -10.83 21.43 -4.83
N ASN A 38 -9.82 20.62 -5.10
CA ASN A 38 -8.44 20.83 -4.66
C ASN A 38 -7.45 20.96 -5.82
N ASN A 39 -7.94 21.16 -7.05
CA ASN A 39 -7.15 21.41 -8.27
C ASN A 39 -6.09 20.34 -8.58
N PHE A 40 -6.37 19.08 -8.30
CA PHE A 40 -5.59 17.96 -8.80
C PHE A 40 -6.44 17.09 -9.74
N THR A 41 -5.84 16.10 -10.38
CA THR A 41 -6.55 15.24 -11.34
C THR A 41 -6.56 13.80 -10.85
N VAL A 42 -7.64 13.11 -11.19
CA VAL A 42 -7.83 11.68 -10.91
C VAL A 42 -8.04 10.95 -12.23
N LEU A 43 -7.22 9.94 -12.49
CA LEU A 43 -7.50 8.91 -13.49
C LEU A 43 -8.01 7.67 -12.73
N ALA A 44 -9.27 7.31 -12.93
CA ALA A 44 -9.84 6.08 -12.39
C ALA A 44 -9.73 4.96 -13.45
N SER A 45 -9.20 3.80 -13.05
CA SER A 45 -9.02 2.66 -13.94
C SER A 45 -9.02 1.34 -13.19
N GLU A 46 -9.35 0.28 -13.91
CA GLU A 46 -9.18 -1.11 -13.48
C GLU A 46 -8.23 -1.87 -14.41
N ASP A 47 -7.54 -1.15 -15.30
CA ASP A 47 -6.62 -1.74 -16.27
C ASP A 47 -5.23 -1.94 -15.68
N SER A 48 -4.87 -3.19 -15.42
CA SER A 48 -3.55 -3.56 -14.91
C SER A 48 -2.41 -3.24 -15.87
N ALA A 49 -2.68 -3.04 -17.17
CA ALA A 49 -1.67 -2.65 -18.15
C ALA A 49 -1.04 -1.28 -17.87
N LEU A 50 -1.66 -0.45 -17.04
CA LEU A 50 -1.07 0.80 -16.54
C LEU A 50 0.14 0.58 -15.64
N PHE A 51 0.32 -0.63 -15.09
CA PHE A 51 1.43 -0.95 -14.19
C PHE A 51 2.69 -1.28 -15.00
N ASN A 52 3.30 -0.24 -15.52
CA ASN A 52 4.62 -0.20 -16.14
C ASN A 52 5.29 1.15 -15.83
N ASP A 53 6.60 1.25 -15.95
CA ASP A 53 7.35 2.45 -15.57
C ASP A 53 6.85 3.72 -16.30
N ALA A 54 6.56 3.62 -17.58
CA ALA A 54 6.17 4.77 -18.39
C ALA A 54 4.82 5.35 -17.93
N GLU A 55 3.84 4.50 -17.68
CA GLU A 55 2.52 4.94 -17.23
C GLU A 55 2.53 5.39 -15.77
N LEU A 56 3.12 4.58 -14.85
CA LEU A 56 3.13 4.92 -13.43
C LEU A 56 3.91 6.19 -13.13
N SER A 57 4.96 6.50 -13.91
CA SER A 57 5.75 7.72 -13.73
C SER A 57 4.97 9.03 -13.95
N ARG A 58 3.77 8.95 -14.51
CA ARG A 58 2.88 10.10 -14.71
C ARG A 58 2.15 10.54 -13.44
N PHE A 59 2.14 9.72 -12.40
CA PHE A 59 1.32 9.92 -11.21
C PHE A 59 2.15 10.30 -9.99
N ASN A 60 1.66 11.28 -9.24
CA ASN A 60 2.24 11.71 -7.96
C ASN A 60 1.87 10.74 -6.81
N ALA A 61 0.75 10.04 -6.94
CA ALA A 61 0.34 8.98 -6.02
C ALA A 61 -0.55 7.96 -6.72
N ILE A 62 -0.57 6.73 -6.19
CA ILE A 62 -1.44 5.65 -6.63
C ILE A 62 -2.36 5.30 -5.46
N VAL A 63 -3.67 5.31 -5.70
CA VAL A 63 -4.70 4.91 -4.73
C VAL A 63 -5.26 3.56 -5.13
N PHE A 64 -5.23 2.58 -4.23
CA PHE A 64 -5.96 1.33 -4.34
C PHE A 64 -7.28 1.47 -3.60
N LEU A 65 -8.36 1.61 -4.37
CA LEU A 65 -9.72 1.74 -3.86
C LEU A 65 -10.42 0.39 -3.90
N ASN A 66 -10.56 -0.25 -2.76
CA ASN A 66 -11.28 -1.52 -2.62
C ASN A 66 -10.87 -2.59 -3.64
N THR A 67 -9.59 -2.64 -3.96
CA THR A 67 -8.99 -3.75 -4.70
C THR A 67 -9.12 -5.04 -3.89
N THR A 68 -9.20 -6.20 -4.55
CA THR A 68 -9.28 -7.50 -3.89
C THR A 68 -8.50 -8.56 -4.63
N LYS A 69 -7.85 -9.46 -3.90
CA LYS A 69 -7.11 -10.63 -4.39
C LYS A 69 -6.02 -10.29 -5.42
N ASN A 70 -5.77 -11.19 -6.37
CA ASN A 70 -4.66 -11.09 -7.32
C ASN A 70 -5.03 -10.19 -8.51
N ILE A 71 -4.53 -8.98 -8.53
CA ILE A 71 -4.86 -7.95 -9.51
C ILE A 71 -3.72 -7.59 -10.47
N LEU A 72 -2.50 -8.00 -10.15
CA LEU A 72 -1.29 -7.73 -10.93
C LEU A 72 -0.54 -9.03 -11.21
N ASN A 73 0.11 -9.11 -12.37
CA ASN A 73 1.09 -10.15 -12.66
C ASN A 73 2.49 -9.74 -12.16
N GLU A 74 3.45 -10.65 -12.19
CA GLU A 74 4.82 -10.43 -11.70
C GLU A 74 5.52 -9.20 -12.28
N GLN A 75 5.32 -8.90 -13.57
CA GLN A 75 5.92 -7.72 -14.21
C GLN A 75 5.26 -6.43 -13.71
N GLN A 76 3.96 -6.45 -13.50
CA GLN A 76 3.17 -5.33 -12.99
C GLN A 76 3.48 -5.10 -11.50
N GLU A 77 3.64 -6.15 -10.71
CA GLU A 77 4.10 -6.09 -9.32
C GLU A 77 5.48 -5.41 -9.25
N LEU A 78 6.42 -5.85 -10.11
CA LEU A 78 7.75 -5.25 -10.16
C LEU A 78 7.69 -3.76 -10.55
N ALA A 79 6.82 -3.38 -11.47
CA ALA A 79 6.63 -1.97 -11.83
C ALA A 79 6.13 -1.14 -10.64
N MET A 80 5.23 -1.67 -9.82
CA MET A 80 4.78 -1.04 -8.58
C MET A 80 5.91 -0.90 -7.57
N GLU A 81 6.71 -1.95 -7.36
CA GLU A 81 7.89 -1.88 -6.49
C GLU A 81 8.85 -0.77 -6.95
N ARG A 82 9.16 -0.73 -8.23
CA ARG A 82 10.07 0.25 -8.82
C ARG A 82 9.54 1.69 -8.67
N TYR A 83 8.24 1.90 -8.84
CA TYR A 83 7.58 3.18 -8.64
C TYR A 83 7.75 3.69 -7.19
N ILE A 84 7.52 2.85 -6.21
CA ILE A 84 7.69 3.19 -4.79
C ILE A 84 9.18 3.44 -4.47
N GLN A 85 10.08 2.57 -4.95
CA GLN A 85 11.53 2.72 -4.77
C GLN A 85 12.07 4.03 -5.37
N ALA A 86 11.47 4.47 -6.47
CA ALA A 86 11.80 5.76 -7.09
C ALA A 86 11.32 6.98 -6.27
N GLY A 87 10.54 6.77 -5.23
CA GLY A 87 10.00 7.82 -4.37
C GLY A 87 8.49 8.05 -4.52
N GLY A 88 7.77 7.13 -5.13
CA GLY A 88 6.32 7.20 -5.31
C GLY A 88 5.53 7.08 -4.02
N GLY A 89 4.24 7.40 -4.07
CA GLY A 89 3.31 7.35 -2.96
C GLY A 89 2.13 6.41 -3.21
N PHE A 90 1.70 5.73 -2.15
CA PHE A 90 0.61 4.77 -2.14
C PHE A 90 -0.44 5.16 -1.11
N VAL A 91 -1.72 5.02 -1.47
CA VAL A 91 -2.86 5.09 -0.57
C VAL A 91 -3.69 3.82 -0.73
N GLY A 92 -3.87 3.07 0.35
CA GLY A 92 -4.77 1.93 0.40
C GLY A 92 -6.07 2.27 1.12
N ILE A 93 -7.20 1.92 0.52
CA ILE A 93 -8.53 2.12 1.09
C ILE A 93 -9.18 0.76 1.31
N HIS A 94 -9.55 0.48 2.56
CA HIS A 94 -10.33 -0.67 3.03
C HIS A 94 -9.82 -2.02 2.48
N ALA A 95 -10.45 -2.56 1.43
CA ALA A 95 -10.07 -3.85 0.86
C ALA A 95 -8.71 -3.88 0.14
N ALA A 96 -7.99 -2.74 0.06
CA ALA A 96 -6.58 -2.76 -0.31
C ALA A 96 -5.75 -3.70 0.60
N ALA A 97 -6.18 -3.92 1.85
CA ALA A 97 -5.59 -4.91 2.76
C ALA A 97 -6.01 -6.35 2.47
N ASP A 98 -7.04 -6.57 1.65
CA ASP A 98 -7.52 -7.88 1.17
C ASP A 98 -7.06 -8.15 -0.28
N THR A 99 -5.86 -7.71 -0.60
CA THR A 99 -5.30 -7.71 -1.95
C THR A 99 -3.93 -8.39 -1.92
N GLU A 100 -3.62 -9.19 -2.95
CA GLU A 100 -2.31 -9.80 -3.20
C GLU A 100 -1.73 -10.63 -2.02
N TRP A 101 -2.60 -11.21 -1.19
CA TRP A 101 -2.16 -11.99 -0.03
C TRP A 101 -2.08 -13.51 -0.28
N GLU A 102 -2.66 -14.01 -1.37
CA GLU A 102 -2.63 -15.44 -1.73
C GLU A 102 -1.30 -15.88 -2.35
N GLY A 103 -0.54 -14.94 -2.92
CA GLY A 103 0.76 -15.19 -3.54
C GLY A 103 1.94 -14.89 -2.62
N ASP A 104 3.13 -14.88 -3.21
CA ASP A 104 4.40 -14.65 -2.50
C ASP A 104 4.83 -13.17 -2.52
N TRP A 105 3.94 -12.26 -2.87
CA TRP A 105 4.26 -10.85 -2.92
C TRP A 105 4.19 -10.20 -1.53
N PHE A 106 5.08 -10.62 -0.64
CA PHE A 106 5.21 -10.10 0.73
C PHE A 106 5.52 -8.60 0.78
N TRP A 107 6.19 -8.10 -0.25
CA TRP A 107 6.49 -6.68 -0.38
C TRP A 107 5.23 -5.82 -0.30
N TYR A 108 4.15 -6.21 -1.00
CA TYR A 108 2.88 -5.48 -0.98
C TYR A 108 2.20 -5.51 0.40
N ARG A 109 2.27 -6.62 1.12
CA ARG A 109 1.71 -6.72 2.48
C ARG A 109 2.32 -5.67 3.41
N ASN A 110 3.62 -5.47 3.32
CA ASN A 110 4.34 -4.47 4.10
C ASN A 110 4.11 -3.04 3.57
N LEU A 111 3.88 -2.87 2.28
CA LEU A 111 3.45 -1.58 1.71
C LEU A 111 2.11 -1.13 2.31
N VAL A 112 1.10 -2.00 2.31
CA VAL A 112 -0.20 -1.72 2.94
C VAL A 112 -0.05 -1.58 4.46
N GLY A 113 0.77 -2.43 5.06
CA GLY A 113 1.07 -2.45 6.49
C GLY A 113 0.30 -3.47 7.30
N ALA A 114 -0.67 -4.18 6.73
CA ALA A 114 -1.38 -5.30 7.33
C ALA A 114 -2.15 -6.09 6.28
N VAL A 115 -2.59 -7.28 6.66
CA VAL A 115 -3.47 -8.12 5.85
C VAL A 115 -4.82 -8.25 6.53
N PHE A 116 -5.89 -8.16 5.74
CA PHE A 116 -7.25 -8.46 6.18
C PHE A 116 -7.31 -9.86 6.78
N LYS A 117 -7.91 -9.99 7.95
CA LYS A 117 -8.15 -11.27 8.61
C LYS A 117 -9.62 -11.69 8.47
N ASN A 118 -10.50 -10.87 8.99
CA ASN A 118 -11.95 -11.02 8.95
C ASN A 118 -12.63 -9.70 9.32
N HIS A 119 -13.94 -9.71 9.35
CA HIS A 119 -14.79 -8.65 9.89
C HIS A 119 -15.94 -9.26 10.70
N PRO A 120 -16.58 -8.48 11.59
CA PRO A 120 -17.81 -8.94 12.25
C PRO A 120 -18.90 -9.33 11.25
N ASN A 121 -19.71 -10.33 11.60
CA ASN A 121 -20.92 -10.70 10.87
C ASN A 121 -22.18 -10.54 11.75
N GLU A 122 -22.00 -10.58 13.07
CA GLU A 122 -23.05 -10.41 14.06
C GLU A 122 -22.79 -9.17 14.94
N PRO A 123 -23.77 -8.36 15.23
CA PRO A 123 -25.18 -8.39 14.73
C PRO A 123 -25.29 -7.98 13.26
N SER A 124 -24.28 -7.37 12.69
CA SER A 124 -24.13 -6.99 11.29
C SER A 124 -22.66 -6.81 10.95
N ASN A 125 -22.29 -6.95 9.68
CA ASN A 125 -20.96 -6.58 9.22
C ASN A 125 -20.73 -5.05 9.23
N VAL A 126 -21.79 -4.26 9.04
CA VAL A 126 -21.76 -2.79 9.13
C VAL A 126 -22.31 -2.38 10.49
N GLN A 127 -21.51 -1.64 11.25
CA GLN A 127 -21.86 -1.18 12.60
C GLN A 127 -21.34 0.24 12.82
N SER A 128 -22.07 1.02 13.63
CA SER A 128 -21.54 2.27 14.19
C SER A 128 -20.44 1.97 15.19
N ALA A 129 -19.33 2.68 15.10
CA ALA A 129 -18.26 2.62 16.08
C ALA A 129 -17.58 3.97 16.24
N ARG A 130 -16.91 4.16 17.38
CA ARG A 130 -16.13 5.37 17.64
C ARG A 130 -14.72 5.22 17.12
N VAL A 131 -14.32 6.18 16.33
CA VAL A 131 -12.93 6.34 15.86
C VAL A 131 -12.22 7.31 16.79
N ASP A 132 -11.09 6.90 17.33
CA ASP A 132 -10.23 7.70 18.18
C ASP A 132 -8.96 8.09 17.43
N ILE A 133 -8.64 9.37 17.35
CA ILE A 133 -7.42 9.87 16.72
C ILE A 133 -6.26 9.70 17.69
N SER A 134 -5.27 8.90 17.33
CA SER A 134 -4.10 8.63 18.15
C SER A 134 -2.91 9.54 17.87
N ASP A 135 -2.84 10.14 16.68
CA ASP A 135 -1.84 11.13 16.32
C ASP A 135 -2.49 12.31 15.57
N LYS A 136 -2.49 13.48 16.20
CA LYS A 136 -3.04 14.73 15.66
C LYS A 136 -2.01 15.54 14.83
N ASN A 137 -0.77 15.10 14.79
CA ASN A 137 0.29 15.83 14.08
C ASN A 137 0.38 15.43 12.60
N HIS A 138 -0.25 14.32 12.23
CA HIS A 138 -0.25 13.88 10.84
C HIS A 138 -1.26 14.66 9.99
N VAL A 139 -0.93 14.92 8.73
CA VAL A 139 -1.78 15.69 7.80
C VAL A 139 -3.16 15.05 7.57
N SER A 140 -3.29 13.72 7.74
CA SER A 140 -4.57 13.01 7.60
C SER A 140 -5.52 13.18 8.79
N THR A 141 -5.06 13.73 9.90
CA THR A 141 -5.81 13.76 11.16
C THR A 141 -5.79 15.12 11.87
N SER A 142 -4.92 16.03 11.46
CA SER A 142 -4.70 17.31 12.13
C SER A 142 -5.98 18.18 12.24
N GLU A 143 -6.85 18.10 11.25
CA GLU A 143 -8.09 18.87 11.19
C GLU A 143 -9.33 18.09 11.68
N LEU A 144 -9.15 16.83 12.10
CA LEU A 144 -10.25 16.01 12.60
C LEU A 144 -10.49 16.29 14.10
N PRO A 145 -11.71 16.06 14.62
CA PRO A 145 -11.92 16.00 16.06
C PRO A 145 -11.14 14.83 16.67
N ASP A 146 -10.90 14.88 17.98
CA ASP A 146 -10.16 13.81 18.68
C ASP A 146 -10.84 12.46 18.59
N GLN A 147 -12.16 12.47 18.44
CA GLN A 147 -12.99 11.28 18.23
C GLN A 147 -14.25 11.61 17.43
N PHE A 148 -14.76 10.65 16.71
CA PHE A 148 -16.03 10.75 15.99
C PHE A 148 -16.63 9.37 15.78
N VAL A 149 -17.94 9.31 15.53
CA VAL A 149 -18.67 8.06 15.27
C VAL A 149 -18.96 7.96 13.78
N LEU A 150 -18.66 6.78 13.21
CA LEU A 150 -19.00 6.43 11.84
C LEU A 150 -19.67 5.06 11.79
N GLU A 151 -20.51 4.86 10.79
CA GLU A 151 -21.03 3.54 10.41
C GLU A 151 -20.24 3.00 9.23
N ASP A 152 -19.54 1.90 9.45
CA ASP A 152 -18.74 1.22 8.42
C ASP A 152 -18.53 -0.25 8.77
N GLU A 153 -17.76 -0.98 7.96
CA GLU A 153 -17.30 -2.34 8.23
C GLU A 153 -15.89 -2.30 8.81
N TRP A 154 -15.74 -2.83 10.02
CA TRP A 154 -14.49 -2.73 10.79
C TRP A 154 -13.66 -3.99 10.63
N TYR A 155 -12.58 -3.89 9.86
CA TYR A 155 -11.64 -4.99 9.63
C TYR A 155 -10.86 -5.34 10.87
N ASN A 156 -10.72 -6.64 11.13
CA ASN A 156 -9.66 -7.19 11.95
C ASN A 156 -8.48 -7.55 11.03
N TYR A 157 -7.26 -7.34 11.51
CA TYR A 157 -6.04 -7.50 10.72
C TYR A 157 -5.18 -8.63 11.26
N ARG A 158 -4.33 -9.18 10.38
CA ARG A 158 -3.22 -10.07 10.69
C ARG A 158 -1.94 -9.55 10.03
N ASP A 159 -0.79 -10.09 10.43
CA ASP A 159 0.51 -9.78 9.82
C ASP A 159 0.77 -8.27 9.74
N MET A 160 0.51 -7.56 10.84
CA MET A 160 0.75 -6.13 10.91
C MET A 160 2.26 -5.83 10.86
N TYR A 161 2.63 -4.92 9.96
CA TYR A 161 4.01 -4.47 9.79
C TYR A 161 4.44 -3.65 11.01
N GLU A 162 5.61 -3.97 11.58
CA GLU A 162 6.07 -3.37 12.84
C GLU A 162 6.43 -1.88 12.73
N PHE A 163 6.69 -1.38 11.51
CA PHE A 163 7.12 0.01 11.28
C PHE A 163 6.01 0.95 10.83
N ILE A 164 4.75 0.57 11.00
CA ILE A 164 3.62 1.48 10.75
C ILE A 164 3.50 2.53 11.86
N ASN A 165 3.04 3.73 11.47
CA ASN A 165 2.71 4.81 12.40
C ASN A 165 1.19 4.98 12.43
N VAL A 166 0.57 4.55 13.51
CA VAL A 166 -0.89 4.56 13.67
C VAL A 166 -1.39 5.98 13.90
N VAL A 167 -2.38 6.41 13.14
CA VAL A 167 -3.00 7.74 13.29
C VAL A 167 -4.43 7.68 13.82
N ALA A 168 -5.12 6.55 13.64
CA ALA A 168 -6.48 6.35 14.12
C ALA A 168 -6.71 4.90 14.53
N LYS A 169 -7.54 4.74 15.56
CA LYS A 169 -7.97 3.46 16.12
C LYS A 169 -9.49 3.43 16.23
N VAL A 170 -10.08 2.25 16.18
CA VAL A 170 -11.49 2.05 16.51
C VAL A 170 -11.61 1.51 17.93
N ASP A 171 -12.56 2.05 18.70
CA ASP A 171 -12.86 1.59 20.05
C ASP A 171 -13.79 0.38 20.02
N GLU A 172 -13.24 -0.81 20.31
CA GLU A 172 -13.99 -2.06 20.30
C GLU A 172 -15.08 -2.14 21.37
N SER A 173 -15.07 -1.26 22.37
CA SER A 173 -16.17 -1.17 23.34
C SER A 173 -17.46 -0.58 22.75
N THR A 174 -17.38 0.03 21.58
CA THR A 174 -18.49 0.72 20.90
C THR A 174 -19.19 -0.12 19.83
N TYR A 175 -18.67 -1.29 19.50
CA TYR A 175 -19.27 -2.22 18.52
C TYR A 175 -18.95 -3.67 18.91
N GLN A 176 -19.42 -4.65 18.12
CA GLN A 176 -19.22 -6.08 18.40
C GLN A 176 -18.35 -6.74 17.33
N GLY A 177 -17.47 -7.66 17.75
CA GLY A 177 -16.68 -8.51 16.86
C GLY A 177 -15.26 -8.01 16.57
N GLY A 178 -14.76 -7.05 17.32
CA GLY A 178 -13.35 -6.66 17.29
C GLY A 178 -12.45 -7.73 17.90
N GLU A 179 -11.24 -7.88 17.38
CA GLU A 179 -10.29 -8.92 17.80
C GLU A 179 -8.92 -8.35 18.23
N HIS A 180 -8.80 -7.03 18.40
CA HIS A 180 -7.56 -6.36 18.79
C HIS A 180 -7.58 -5.80 20.22
N GLY A 181 -8.70 -5.89 20.92
CA GLY A 181 -8.82 -5.38 22.29
C GLY A 181 -8.71 -3.86 22.37
N HIS A 182 -7.85 -3.37 23.26
CA HIS A 182 -7.66 -1.93 23.47
C HIS A 182 -6.88 -1.22 22.38
N ASP A 183 -6.20 -1.97 21.53
CA ASP A 183 -5.33 -1.43 20.49
C ASP A 183 -5.74 -1.97 19.12
N HIS A 184 -6.76 -1.32 18.53
CA HIS A 184 -7.28 -1.69 17.21
C HIS A 184 -6.98 -0.61 16.19
N PRO A 185 -5.79 -0.64 15.54
CA PRO A 185 -5.46 0.29 14.48
C PRO A 185 -6.39 0.14 13.29
N ILE A 186 -6.81 1.26 12.70
CA ILE A 186 -7.61 1.29 11.48
C ILE A 186 -7.02 2.18 10.40
N SER A 187 -6.10 3.07 10.73
CA SER A 187 -5.41 3.91 9.77
C SER A 187 -3.99 4.20 10.24
N TRP A 188 -3.06 4.20 9.29
CA TRP A 188 -1.64 4.39 9.53
C TRP A 188 -0.90 4.85 8.30
N TYR A 189 0.33 5.30 8.49
CA TYR A 189 1.26 5.66 7.44
C TYR A 189 2.66 5.15 7.77
N HIS A 190 3.52 5.03 6.79
CA HIS A 190 4.94 4.77 6.96
C HIS A 190 5.72 5.10 5.69
N GLU A 191 6.98 5.41 5.87
CA GLU A 191 7.95 5.36 4.77
C GLU A 191 8.24 3.90 4.46
N TYR A 192 8.33 3.57 3.19
CA TYR A 192 8.53 2.21 2.78
C TYR A 192 9.32 2.11 1.49
N ASP A 193 10.44 1.39 1.53
CA ASP A 193 11.27 1.02 0.39
C ASP A 193 11.59 2.19 -0.57
N GLY A 194 11.78 3.37 -0.02
CA GLY A 194 12.11 4.60 -0.77
C GLY A 194 10.93 5.53 -1.05
N GLY A 195 9.70 5.07 -0.87
CA GLY A 195 8.48 5.85 -1.04
C GLY A 195 7.67 6.00 0.24
N ARG A 196 6.38 6.23 0.08
CA ARG A 196 5.44 6.50 1.18
C ARG A 196 4.16 5.70 1.01
N ALA A 197 3.63 5.20 2.12
CA ALA A 197 2.38 4.47 2.17
C ALA A 197 1.45 5.04 3.24
N PHE A 198 0.18 5.17 2.89
CA PHE A 198 -0.92 5.50 3.78
C PHE A 198 -2.03 4.48 3.59
N TYR A 199 -2.62 4.02 4.69
CA TYR A 199 -3.75 3.10 4.67
C TYR A 199 -4.87 3.59 5.59
N THR A 200 -6.11 3.44 5.14
CA THR A 200 -7.30 3.59 5.97
C THR A 200 -8.22 2.38 5.81
N GLY A 201 -8.67 1.83 6.94
CA GLY A 201 -9.63 0.72 6.98
C GLY A 201 -11.08 1.14 6.71
N LEU A 202 -11.37 2.42 6.69
CA LEU A 202 -12.66 2.97 6.29
C LEU A 202 -12.85 2.87 4.78
N GLY A 203 -14.11 2.80 4.31
CA GLY A 203 -14.42 2.82 2.88
C GLY A 203 -15.25 1.63 2.38
N HIS A 204 -15.92 0.90 3.26
CA HIS A 204 -16.78 -0.22 2.85
C HIS A 204 -18.11 0.26 2.29
N THR A 205 -18.78 1.19 2.97
CA THR A 205 -20.14 1.61 2.61
C THR A 205 -20.13 2.71 1.56
N VAL A 206 -21.22 2.80 0.77
CA VAL A 206 -21.45 3.93 -0.14
C VAL A 206 -21.52 5.23 0.66
N GLU A 207 -22.18 5.20 1.81
CA GLU A 207 -22.46 6.36 2.66
C GLU A 207 -21.20 6.97 3.25
N VAL A 208 -20.16 6.18 3.58
CA VAL A 208 -18.92 6.69 4.16
C VAL A 208 -18.22 7.67 3.23
N PHE A 209 -18.37 7.51 1.92
CA PHE A 209 -17.81 8.42 0.92
C PHE A 209 -18.53 9.79 0.84
N SER A 210 -19.55 10.01 1.66
CA SER A 210 -20.20 11.31 1.87
C SER A 210 -19.92 11.89 3.27
N GLU A 211 -19.21 11.16 4.13
CA GLU A 211 -18.86 11.60 5.48
C GLU A 211 -17.70 12.60 5.46
N ALA A 212 -17.95 13.82 5.98
CA ALA A 212 -16.99 14.91 5.93
C ALA A 212 -15.64 14.56 6.59
N HIS A 213 -15.68 13.89 7.75
CA HIS A 213 -14.47 13.50 8.47
C HIS A 213 -13.64 12.48 7.69
N PHE A 214 -14.31 11.50 7.08
CA PHE A 214 -13.62 10.52 6.24
C PHE A 214 -13.00 11.16 5.00
N LEU A 215 -13.71 12.03 4.31
CA LEU A 215 -13.19 12.71 3.11
C LEU A 215 -11.99 13.61 3.45
N GLN A 216 -12.05 14.32 4.56
CA GLN A 216 -10.92 15.13 5.03
C GLN A 216 -9.71 14.26 5.41
N HIS A 217 -9.94 13.15 6.10
CA HIS A 217 -8.93 12.15 6.41
C HIS A 217 -8.25 11.62 5.14
N LEU A 218 -9.06 11.24 4.16
CA LEU A 218 -8.58 10.69 2.88
C LEU A 218 -7.78 11.72 2.08
N LEU A 219 -8.23 12.98 2.03
CA LEU A 219 -7.48 14.07 1.40
C LEU A 219 -6.09 14.25 2.03
N GLY A 220 -6.02 14.21 3.35
CA GLY A 220 -4.75 14.27 4.07
C GLY A 220 -3.84 13.07 3.78
N GLY A 221 -4.40 11.88 3.64
CA GLY A 221 -3.68 10.67 3.24
C GLY A 221 -3.09 10.79 1.82
N ILE A 222 -3.87 11.29 0.88
CA ILE A 222 -3.42 11.58 -0.50
C ILE A 222 -2.31 12.65 -0.46
N ARG A 223 -2.49 13.69 0.34
CA ARG A 223 -1.49 14.75 0.51
C ARG A 223 -0.16 14.19 1.00
N TYR A 224 -0.18 13.28 1.97
CA TYR A 224 1.01 12.58 2.45
C TYR A 224 1.65 11.72 1.34
N ALA A 225 0.85 10.95 0.62
CA ALA A 225 1.34 10.07 -0.44
C ALA A 225 1.97 10.83 -1.61
N VAL A 226 1.38 11.95 -2.03
CA VAL A 226 1.96 12.86 -3.04
C VAL A 226 3.30 13.41 -2.58
N GLY A 227 3.47 13.60 -1.29
CA GLY A 227 4.69 14.12 -0.68
C GLY A 227 4.50 15.54 -0.15
N LEU A 228 4.89 15.74 1.11
CA LEU A 228 4.73 17.02 1.79
C LEU A 228 5.60 18.13 1.19
N ASN A 229 6.58 17.76 0.37
CA ASN A 229 7.46 18.68 -0.35
C ASN A 229 6.96 19.01 -1.77
N TYR A 230 5.86 18.41 -2.20
CA TYR A 230 5.30 18.69 -3.52
C TYR A 230 4.96 20.18 -3.66
N ARG A 231 5.34 20.74 -4.80
CA ARG A 231 5.02 22.09 -5.20
C ARG A 231 4.10 22.10 -6.41
N GLU A 232 3.26 23.10 -6.49
CA GLU A 232 2.28 23.25 -7.55
C GLU A 232 2.89 23.12 -8.95
N GLY A 233 2.30 22.27 -9.77
CA GLY A 233 2.67 22.09 -11.18
C GLY A 233 3.96 21.34 -11.42
N GLU A 234 4.64 20.86 -10.39
CA GLU A 234 5.83 20.02 -10.56
C GLU A 234 5.42 18.60 -11.03
N PRO A 235 6.22 17.99 -11.92
CA PRO A 235 6.03 16.60 -12.27
C PRO A 235 6.29 15.70 -11.04
N PRO A 236 5.86 14.43 -11.06
CA PRO A 236 6.23 13.48 -10.02
C PRO A 236 7.74 13.42 -9.82
N HIS A 237 8.19 13.55 -8.57
CA HIS A 237 9.59 13.46 -8.19
C HIS A 237 10.02 12.00 -8.06
N LEU A 238 10.26 11.34 -9.20
CA LEU A 238 10.66 9.94 -9.26
C LEU A 238 12.10 9.81 -9.76
N ASP A 239 12.91 9.12 -8.97
CA ASP A 239 14.29 8.80 -9.33
C ASP A 239 14.45 7.29 -9.51
N TYR A 240 14.20 6.81 -10.72
CA TYR A 240 14.31 5.40 -11.06
C TYR A 240 15.73 4.83 -10.96
N SER A 241 16.75 5.67 -10.80
CA SER A 241 18.10 5.17 -10.52
C SER A 241 18.21 4.50 -9.15
N LYS A 242 17.28 4.81 -8.25
CA LYS A 242 17.15 4.20 -6.92
C LYS A 242 16.32 2.92 -6.92
N SER A 243 15.65 2.65 -8.02
CA SER A 243 14.80 1.47 -8.14
C SER A 243 15.62 0.22 -8.44
N ARG A 244 15.10 -0.92 -7.99
CA ARG A 244 15.58 -2.24 -8.41
C ARG A 244 15.58 -2.31 -9.93
N PRO A 245 16.65 -2.78 -10.56
CA PRO A 245 16.71 -2.90 -12.01
C PRO A 245 15.64 -3.84 -12.57
N GLU A 246 15.21 -3.60 -13.80
CA GLU A 246 14.23 -4.43 -14.49
C GLU A 246 14.77 -5.86 -14.69
N ASN A 247 13.91 -6.85 -14.53
CA ASN A 247 14.31 -8.26 -14.64
C ASN A 247 14.89 -8.63 -16.02
N ASN A 248 14.47 -7.96 -17.09
CA ASN A 248 14.98 -8.17 -18.44
C ASN A 248 16.43 -7.71 -18.65
N ARG A 249 17.00 -6.95 -17.69
CA ARG A 249 18.42 -6.58 -17.68
C ARG A 249 19.34 -7.65 -17.14
N PHE A 250 18.80 -8.73 -16.62
CA PHE A 250 19.53 -9.82 -16.01
C PHE A 250 19.20 -11.14 -16.70
N VAL A 251 20.21 -11.93 -16.90
CA VAL A 251 20.05 -13.34 -17.26
C VAL A 251 20.30 -14.15 -16.00
N LYS A 252 19.30 -14.89 -15.55
CA LYS A 252 19.46 -15.84 -14.45
C LYS A 252 20.31 -17.00 -14.95
N LYS A 253 21.51 -17.16 -14.39
CA LYS A 253 22.39 -18.31 -14.65
C LYS A 253 22.44 -19.15 -13.38
N VAL A 254 21.96 -20.36 -13.44
CA VAL A 254 22.11 -21.34 -12.36
C VAL A 254 23.53 -21.88 -12.44
N LEU A 255 24.32 -21.63 -11.39
CA LEU A 255 25.73 -22.09 -11.34
C LEU A 255 25.85 -23.46 -10.71
N ILE A 256 24.98 -23.79 -9.77
CA ILE A 256 24.95 -25.09 -9.10
C ILE A 256 23.54 -25.40 -8.63
N GLU A 257 23.14 -26.65 -8.66
CA GLU A 257 21.87 -27.15 -8.17
C GLU A 257 22.09 -28.26 -7.12
N ASN A 258 21.04 -28.62 -6.42
CA ASN A 258 21.02 -29.72 -5.45
C ASN A 258 22.05 -29.59 -4.30
N LEU A 259 22.26 -28.36 -3.82
CA LEU A 259 23.08 -28.13 -2.66
C LEU A 259 22.38 -28.65 -1.39
N ASN A 260 23.12 -29.38 -0.57
CA ASN A 260 22.59 -29.89 0.70
C ASN A 260 22.62 -28.82 1.77
N GLU A 261 21.47 -28.20 2.04
CA GLU A 261 21.26 -27.16 3.08
C GLU A 261 22.32 -26.04 3.05
N PRO A 262 22.41 -25.22 1.97
CA PRO A 262 23.35 -24.11 1.94
C PRO A 262 22.95 -23.03 2.95
N VAL A 263 23.93 -22.56 3.73
CA VAL A 263 23.69 -21.57 4.82
C VAL A 263 24.36 -20.23 4.54
N LYS A 264 25.45 -20.22 3.78
CA LYS A 264 26.21 -19.01 3.44
C LYS A 264 27.07 -19.24 2.20
N PHE A 265 27.34 -18.17 1.48
CA PHE A 265 28.33 -18.18 0.42
C PHE A 265 29.16 -16.90 0.43
N ASP A 266 30.33 -16.95 -0.20
CA ASP A 266 31.17 -15.80 -0.46
C ASP A 266 31.95 -16.02 -1.75
N PHE A 267 32.51 -14.96 -2.33
CA PHE A 267 33.24 -15.01 -3.58
C PHE A 267 34.74 -14.82 -3.40
N PHE A 268 35.53 -15.58 -4.12
CA PHE A 268 36.94 -15.30 -4.30
C PHE A 268 37.16 -14.17 -5.32
N PRO A 269 38.33 -13.51 -5.32
CA PRO A 269 38.65 -12.45 -6.26
C PRO A 269 38.57 -12.88 -7.73
N ASN A 270 38.72 -14.16 -8.01
CA ASN A 270 38.63 -14.73 -9.38
C ASN A 270 37.17 -15.04 -9.79
N GLY A 271 36.19 -14.76 -8.94
CA GLY A 271 34.78 -15.01 -9.23
C GLY A 271 34.26 -16.40 -8.81
N ASP A 272 35.12 -17.28 -8.34
CA ASP A 272 34.66 -18.56 -7.78
C ASP A 272 33.87 -18.32 -6.52
N ALA A 273 32.87 -19.17 -6.26
CA ALA A 273 32.08 -19.12 -5.03
C ALA A 273 32.47 -20.23 -4.06
N LEU A 274 32.56 -19.93 -2.79
CA LEU A 274 32.66 -20.88 -1.68
C LEU A 274 31.33 -20.92 -0.96
N ILE A 275 30.72 -22.09 -0.85
CA ILE A 275 29.39 -22.27 -0.25
C ILE A 275 29.55 -23.16 0.99
N ALA A 276 29.14 -22.65 2.13
CA ALA A 276 29.05 -23.41 3.38
C ALA A 276 27.71 -24.15 3.45
N LEU A 277 27.79 -25.42 3.80
CA LEU A 277 26.63 -26.30 3.97
C LEU A 277 26.41 -26.59 5.48
N ARG A 278 25.16 -26.72 5.90
CA ARG A 278 24.81 -26.99 7.31
C ARG A 278 25.49 -28.25 7.86
N PRO A 279 25.66 -29.34 7.12
CA PRO A 279 26.37 -30.52 7.63
C PRO A 279 27.88 -30.32 7.91
N GLY A 280 28.42 -29.11 7.75
CA GLY A 280 29.81 -28.80 8.04
C GLY A 280 30.75 -28.95 6.85
N ALA A 281 30.23 -29.10 5.63
CA ALA A 281 31.00 -29.18 4.39
C ALA A 281 31.06 -27.81 3.69
N PHE A 282 32.04 -27.68 2.78
CA PHE A 282 32.16 -26.55 1.88
C PHE A 282 32.18 -27.05 0.43
N THR A 283 31.48 -26.33 -0.44
CA THR A 283 31.51 -26.58 -1.88
C THR A 283 32.11 -25.37 -2.58
N ARG A 284 33.12 -25.56 -3.41
CA ARG A 284 33.65 -24.52 -4.29
C ARG A 284 33.02 -24.66 -5.67
N VAL A 285 32.52 -23.55 -6.20
CA VAL A 285 31.99 -23.45 -7.57
C VAL A 285 32.94 -22.60 -8.36
N GLU A 286 33.55 -23.19 -9.40
CA GLU A 286 34.42 -22.45 -10.30
C GLU A 286 33.59 -21.63 -11.29
N TYR A 287 33.89 -20.35 -11.38
CA TYR A 287 33.31 -19.46 -12.37
C TYR A 287 34.08 -19.61 -13.68
N LYS A 288 33.46 -20.32 -14.63
CA LYS A 288 33.97 -20.39 -15.99
C LYS A 288 33.31 -19.29 -16.82
N THR A 289 34.09 -18.30 -17.23
CA THR A 289 33.70 -17.39 -18.31
C THR A 289 33.65 -18.25 -19.57
N GLY A 290 32.42 -18.55 -20.03
CA GLY A 290 32.19 -19.27 -21.28
C GLY A 290 32.40 -18.40 -22.48
#